data_1477af77d49f655130f9d4581e43ff05
#
_entry.id   1477af77d49f655130f9d4581e43ff05
#
_cell.length_a   1.000
_cell.length_b   1.000
_cell.length_c   1.000
_cell.angle_alpha   90.00
_cell.angle_beta   90.00
_cell.angle_gamma   90.00
#
_symmetry.space_group_name_H-M   'P 1'
#
loop_
_entity.id
_entity.type
_entity.pdbx_description
1 polymer ?
#
loop_
_entity_poly.entity_id
_entity_poly.type
_entity_poly.pdbx_seq_one_letter_code
_entity_poly.pdbx_strand_id
1 'polypeptide(L)'
;MTNICLIDDDQNILASLSLTLKSEGYNIKTFSDGLSGLTSLQEDNYDIAILDIKMPRLDGLEVLQELRQTSNLPVIFLTSKDEEIDQLLGLKMGADDYITKPFSQKLLLERVKTILRRSIGNKSNDSNNK
;
A
#
# COMPACT_ATOMS: atom_id res chain seq x y z
N MET A 1 1.31 -17.39 1.40
CA MET A 1 0.61 -16.44 2.29
C MET A 1 0.81 -15.02 1.80
N THR A 2 -0.25 -14.25 1.84
CA THR A 2 -0.21 -12.86 1.38
C THR A 2 0.51 -11.96 2.37
N ASN A 3 1.49 -11.22 1.91
CA ASN A 3 2.31 -10.32 2.72
C ASN A 3 1.99 -8.88 2.39
N ILE A 4 1.63 -8.10 3.41
CA ILE A 4 1.24 -6.69 3.27
C ILE A 4 2.20 -5.82 4.07
N CYS A 5 2.72 -4.77 3.42
CA CYS A 5 3.51 -3.73 4.07
C CYS A 5 2.60 -2.54 4.37
N LEU A 6 2.54 -2.12 5.61
CA LEU A 6 1.69 -1.00 6.04
C LEU A 6 2.59 0.09 6.62
N ILE A 7 2.57 1.27 6.00
CA ILE A 7 3.42 2.39 6.39
C ILE A 7 2.54 3.61 6.70
N ASP A 8 2.54 4.05 7.94
CA ASP A 8 1.77 5.22 8.40
C ASP A 8 2.38 5.71 9.71
N ASP A 9 2.56 7.01 9.86
CA ASP A 9 3.12 7.57 11.09
C ASP A 9 2.10 7.65 12.24
N ASP A 10 0.82 7.37 11.97
CA ASP A 10 -0.22 7.29 12.98
C ASP A 10 -0.28 5.88 13.57
N GLN A 11 0.17 5.74 14.83
CA GLN A 11 0.21 4.45 15.52
C GLN A 11 -1.17 3.82 15.68
N ASN A 12 -2.22 4.63 15.81
CA ASN A 12 -3.59 4.11 15.92
C ASN A 12 -4.04 3.45 14.62
N ILE A 13 -3.69 4.04 13.49
CA ILE A 13 -3.99 3.45 12.18
C ILE A 13 -3.22 2.13 12.01
N LEU A 14 -1.94 2.12 12.33
CA LEU A 14 -1.14 0.90 12.24
C LEU A 14 -1.75 -0.23 13.08
N ALA A 15 -2.13 0.08 14.32
CA ALA A 15 -2.70 -0.93 15.22
C ALA A 15 -4.04 -1.46 14.71
N SER A 16 -4.97 -0.57 14.35
CA SER A 16 -6.32 -0.98 13.95
C SER A 16 -6.34 -1.69 12.60
N LEU A 17 -5.61 -1.19 11.61
CA LEU A 17 -5.53 -1.85 10.31
C LEU A 17 -4.80 -3.19 10.38
N SER A 18 -3.73 -3.25 11.17
CA SER A 18 -2.99 -4.49 11.37
C SER A 18 -3.91 -5.58 11.91
N LEU A 19 -4.74 -5.23 12.92
CA LEU A 19 -5.69 -6.17 13.49
C LEU A 19 -6.71 -6.65 12.47
N THR A 20 -7.30 -5.72 11.71
CA THR A 20 -8.30 -6.03 10.70
C THR A 20 -7.71 -6.94 9.60
N LEU A 21 -6.55 -6.61 9.10
CA LEU A 21 -5.93 -7.37 8.01
C LEU A 21 -5.45 -8.75 8.48
N LYS A 22 -4.90 -8.83 9.68
CA LYS A 22 -4.51 -10.13 10.25
C LYS A 22 -5.70 -11.05 10.43
N SER A 23 -6.87 -10.50 10.81
CA SER A 23 -8.08 -11.32 10.98
C SER A 23 -8.54 -11.96 9.67
N GLU A 24 -8.11 -11.43 8.53
CA GLU A 24 -8.39 -12.00 7.21
C GLU A 24 -7.33 -13.01 6.75
N GLY A 25 -6.36 -13.31 7.62
CA GLY A 25 -5.33 -14.28 7.31
C GLY A 25 -4.09 -13.70 6.62
N TYR A 26 -4.00 -12.39 6.48
CA TYR A 26 -2.84 -11.75 5.87
C TYR A 26 -1.69 -11.61 6.86
N ASN A 27 -0.49 -11.64 6.33
CA ASN A 27 0.73 -11.43 7.08
C ASN A 27 1.13 -9.95 6.95
N ILE A 28 1.22 -9.23 8.08
CA ILE A 28 1.36 -7.78 8.08
C ILE A 28 2.69 -7.37 8.72
N LYS A 29 3.44 -6.50 8.06
CA LYS A 29 4.56 -5.78 8.66
C LYS A 29 4.23 -4.29 8.65
N THR A 30 4.45 -3.63 9.78
CA THR A 30 4.12 -2.22 9.95
C THR A 30 5.37 -1.38 10.15
N PHE A 31 5.34 -0.17 9.61
CA PHE A 31 6.42 0.80 9.73
C PHE A 31 5.81 2.17 10.00
N SER A 32 6.43 2.93 10.89
CA SER A 32 5.91 4.26 11.27
C SER A 32 6.63 5.41 10.57
N ASP A 33 7.55 5.11 9.67
CA ASP A 33 8.25 6.12 8.88
C ASP A 33 8.54 5.60 7.47
N GLY A 34 8.72 6.53 6.54
CA GLY A 34 8.89 6.20 5.13
C GLY A 34 10.19 5.48 4.82
N LEU A 35 11.28 5.85 5.48
CA LEU A 35 12.58 5.25 5.18
C LEU A 35 12.64 3.78 5.60
N SER A 36 12.19 3.46 6.81
CA SER A 36 12.13 2.08 7.28
C SER A 36 11.24 1.23 6.39
N GLY A 37 10.08 1.78 6.02
CA GLY A 37 9.15 1.07 5.13
C GLY A 37 9.74 0.85 3.76
N LEU A 38 10.37 1.86 3.17
CA LEU A 38 11.00 1.73 1.86
C LEU A 38 12.10 0.68 1.88
N THR A 39 12.93 0.69 2.90
CA THR A 39 14.00 -0.31 3.04
C THR A 39 13.43 -1.72 3.04
N SER A 40 12.36 -1.95 3.79
CA SER A 40 11.70 -3.25 3.82
C SER A 40 11.08 -3.60 2.47
N LEU A 41 10.45 -2.63 1.80
CA LEU A 41 9.87 -2.86 0.47
C LEU A 41 10.93 -3.27 -0.56
N GLN A 42 12.15 -2.81 -0.40
CA GLN A 42 13.26 -3.14 -1.29
C GLN A 42 13.91 -4.48 -0.96
N GLU A 43 13.90 -4.88 0.31
CA GLU A 43 14.61 -6.07 0.78
C GLU A 43 13.71 -7.30 0.93
N ASP A 44 12.46 -7.11 1.32
CA ASP A 44 11.52 -8.21 1.60
C ASP A 44 10.52 -8.38 0.47
N ASN A 45 9.84 -9.53 0.46
CA ASN A 45 8.81 -9.82 -0.54
C ASN A 45 7.43 -9.47 0.00
N TYR A 46 6.70 -8.63 -0.73
CA TYR A 46 5.34 -8.23 -0.41
C TYR A 46 4.43 -8.42 -1.62
N ASP A 47 3.14 -8.51 -1.36
CA ASP A 47 2.13 -8.63 -2.40
C ASP A 47 1.42 -7.30 -2.63
N ILE A 48 1.39 -6.42 -1.63
CA ILE A 48 0.79 -5.10 -1.70
C ILE A 48 1.39 -4.22 -0.60
N ALA A 49 1.47 -2.91 -0.86
CA ALA A 49 1.84 -1.92 0.14
C ALA A 49 0.68 -0.95 0.36
N ILE A 50 0.42 -0.61 1.62
CA ILE A 50 -0.54 0.43 2.01
C ILE A 50 0.27 1.54 2.65
N LEU A 51 0.15 2.76 2.14
CA LEU A 51 1.15 3.80 2.33
C LEU A 51 0.47 5.15 2.58
N ASP A 52 0.73 5.74 3.75
CA ASP A 52 0.28 7.10 4.02
C ASP A 52 1.11 8.09 3.18
N ILE A 53 0.47 9.13 2.66
CA ILE A 53 1.18 10.15 1.87
C ILE A 53 1.92 11.12 2.78
N LYS A 54 1.25 11.68 3.79
CA LYS A 54 1.80 12.75 4.61
C LYS A 54 2.57 12.20 5.82
N MET A 55 3.85 12.03 5.65
CA MET A 55 4.76 11.63 6.73
C MET A 55 5.95 12.57 6.74
N PRO A 56 6.56 12.85 7.93
CA PRO A 56 7.74 13.69 7.99
C PRO A 56 8.95 13.02 7.31
N ARG A 57 9.86 13.82 6.83
CA ARG A 57 11.11 13.42 6.18
C ARG A 57 10.88 12.76 4.82
N LEU A 58 10.61 11.47 4.76
CA LEU A 58 10.32 10.77 3.51
C LEU A 58 8.82 10.47 3.47
N ASP A 59 8.08 11.17 2.60
CA ASP A 59 6.64 10.99 2.49
C ASP A 59 6.28 9.83 1.55
N GLY A 60 4.97 9.53 1.47
CA GLY A 60 4.50 8.39 0.69
C GLY A 60 4.75 8.53 -0.81
N LEU A 61 4.70 9.74 -1.35
CA LEU A 61 4.98 9.96 -2.77
C LEU A 61 6.45 9.68 -3.08
N GLU A 62 7.34 10.09 -2.20
CA GLU A 62 8.76 9.83 -2.33
C GLU A 62 9.07 8.34 -2.22
N VAL A 63 8.40 7.64 -1.28
CA VAL A 63 8.54 6.19 -1.16
C VAL A 63 8.10 5.50 -2.45
N LEU A 64 6.97 5.89 -3.02
CA LEU A 64 6.48 5.30 -4.27
C LEU A 64 7.45 5.57 -5.42
N GLN A 65 7.95 6.79 -5.52
CA GLN A 65 8.90 7.16 -6.59
C GLN A 65 10.14 6.25 -6.55
N GLU A 66 10.71 6.07 -5.37
CA GLU A 66 11.88 5.19 -5.22
C GLU A 66 11.53 3.72 -5.49
N LEU A 67 10.39 3.27 -5.00
CA LEU A 67 9.95 1.89 -5.20
C LEU A 67 9.77 1.58 -6.69
N ARG A 68 9.20 2.50 -7.45
CA ARG A 68 8.90 2.31 -8.88
C ARG A 68 10.14 2.20 -9.75
N GLN A 69 11.30 2.56 -9.25
CA GLN A 69 12.56 2.36 -9.99
C GLN A 69 12.88 0.88 -10.17
N THR A 70 12.42 0.02 -9.25
CA THR A 70 12.77 -1.40 -9.24
C THR A 70 11.59 -2.36 -9.12
N SER A 71 10.35 -1.85 -8.94
CA SER A 71 9.21 -2.71 -8.61
C SER A 71 7.90 -2.13 -9.12
N ASN A 72 7.01 -3.03 -9.54
CA ASN A 72 5.63 -2.71 -9.88
C ASN A 72 4.66 -3.19 -8.81
N LEU A 73 5.13 -3.36 -7.57
CA LEU A 73 4.31 -3.80 -6.45
C LEU A 73 3.06 -2.94 -6.34
N PRO A 74 1.86 -3.55 -6.20
CA PRO A 74 0.64 -2.76 -6.00
C PRO A 74 0.73 -1.87 -4.75
N VAL A 75 0.28 -0.62 -4.89
CA VAL A 75 0.30 0.37 -3.80
C VAL A 75 -1.06 1.03 -3.67
N ILE A 76 -1.59 1.06 -2.45
CA ILE A 76 -2.76 1.86 -2.08
C ILE A 76 -2.29 2.99 -1.18
N PHE A 77 -2.61 4.23 -1.54
CA PHE A 77 -2.34 5.36 -0.66
C PHE A 77 -3.46 5.60 0.34
N LEU A 78 -3.09 5.96 1.55
CA LEU A 78 -4.00 6.55 2.54
C LEU A 78 -3.75 8.06 2.53
N THR A 79 -4.79 8.86 2.39
CA THR A 79 -4.63 10.30 2.21
C THR A 79 -5.79 11.05 2.87
N SER A 80 -5.57 12.31 3.27
CA SER A 80 -6.66 13.14 3.77
C SER A 80 -7.46 13.72 2.60
N LYS A 81 -8.69 14.16 2.89
CA LYS A 81 -9.58 14.74 1.87
C LYS A 81 -9.00 15.99 1.21
N ASP A 82 -8.11 16.69 1.91
CA ASP A 82 -7.54 17.94 1.43
C ASP A 82 -6.36 17.74 0.48
N GLU A 83 -6.02 16.48 0.19
CA GLU A 83 -4.82 16.13 -0.55
C GLU A 83 -5.12 15.71 -2.00
N GLU A 84 -6.06 16.40 -2.66
CA GLU A 84 -6.47 16.04 -4.03
C GLU A 84 -5.30 16.07 -5.01
N ILE A 85 -4.43 17.06 -4.91
CA ILE A 85 -3.25 17.15 -5.79
C ILE A 85 -2.33 15.96 -5.57
N ASP A 86 -2.13 15.57 -4.32
CA ASP A 86 -1.31 14.40 -3.98
C ASP A 86 -1.93 13.11 -4.51
N GLN A 87 -3.27 13.00 -4.48
CA GLN A 87 -3.98 11.86 -5.04
C GLN A 87 -3.72 11.73 -6.53
N LEU A 88 -3.87 12.82 -7.28
CA LEU A 88 -3.62 12.83 -8.71
C LEU A 88 -2.18 12.49 -9.03
N LEU A 89 -1.24 13.09 -8.30
CA LEU A 89 0.18 12.84 -8.51
C LEU A 89 0.54 11.38 -8.22
N GLY A 90 0.01 10.81 -7.14
CA GLY A 90 0.24 9.42 -6.79
C GLY A 90 -0.25 8.46 -7.88
N LEU A 91 -1.43 8.70 -8.44
CA LEU A 91 -1.95 7.87 -9.53
C LEU A 91 -1.06 7.98 -10.77
N LYS A 92 -0.60 9.17 -11.11
CA LYS A 92 0.31 9.37 -12.23
C LYS A 92 1.66 8.67 -12.02
N MET A 93 2.10 8.59 -10.78
CA MET A 93 3.36 7.93 -10.42
C MET A 93 3.23 6.40 -10.36
N GLY A 94 2.03 5.87 -10.51
CA GLY A 94 1.82 4.44 -10.58
C GLY A 94 1.21 3.81 -9.33
N ALA A 95 0.53 4.59 -8.48
CA ALA A 95 -0.28 4.03 -7.41
C ALA A 95 -1.50 3.34 -8.03
N ASP A 96 -1.93 2.24 -7.42
CA ASP A 96 -3.06 1.45 -7.92
C ASP A 96 -4.40 2.00 -7.44
N ASP A 97 -4.41 2.63 -6.27
CA ASP A 97 -5.63 3.20 -5.70
C ASP A 97 -5.26 4.15 -4.57
N TYR A 98 -6.25 4.89 -4.09
CA TYR A 98 -6.13 5.68 -2.87
C TYR A 98 -7.42 5.61 -2.08
N ILE A 99 -7.32 5.81 -0.77
CA ILE A 99 -8.45 5.82 0.14
C ILE A 99 -8.32 7.05 1.04
N THR A 100 -9.36 7.85 1.13
CA THR A 100 -9.33 9.08 1.92
C THR A 100 -9.65 8.81 3.40
N LYS A 101 -8.88 9.45 4.27
CA LYS A 101 -9.12 9.42 5.72
C LYS A 101 -10.18 10.46 6.09
N PRO A 102 -11.06 10.21 7.05
CA PRO A 102 -11.28 8.92 7.71
C PRO A 102 -11.93 7.91 6.77
N PHE A 103 -11.56 6.65 6.90
CA PHE A 103 -12.07 5.62 6.01
C PHE A 103 -12.71 4.47 6.80
N SER A 104 -13.57 3.72 6.11
CA SER A 104 -14.10 2.46 6.63
C SER A 104 -13.06 1.38 6.44
N GLN A 105 -12.78 0.62 7.50
CA GLN A 105 -11.86 -0.51 7.41
C GLN A 105 -12.40 -1.58 6.45
N LYS A 106 -13.72 -1.72 6.39
CA LYS A 106 -14.36 -2.63 5.46
C LYS A 106 -14.10 -2.22 4.00
N LEU A 107 -14.17 -0.92 3.70
CA LEU A 107 -13.86 -0.41 2.38
C LEU A 107 -12.40 -0.68 2.00
N LEU A 108 -11.49 -0.40 2.94
CA LEU A 108 -10.06 -0.67 2.70
C LEU A 108 -9.83 -2.16 2.41
N LEU A 109 -10.44 -3.03 3.21
CA LEU A 109 -10.31 -4.47 3.03
C LEU A 109 -10.78 -4.91 1.64
N GLU A 110 -11.90 -4.37 1.17
CA GLU A 110 -12.42 -4.69 -0.16
C GLU A 110 -11.49 -4.21 -1.28
N ARG A 111 -10.87 -3.04 -1.11
CA ARG A 111 -9.89 -2.53 -2.07
C ARG A 111 -8.65 -3.39 -2.12
N VAL A 112 -8.16 -3.82 -0.95
CA VAL A 112 -7.02 -4.75 -0.87
C VAL A 112 -7.34 -6.05 -1.61
N LYS A 113 -8.49 -6.64 -1.34
CA LYS A 113 -8.92 -7.88 -1.99
C LYS A 113 -9.01 -7.72 -3.51
N THR A 114 -9.58 -6.60 -3.97
CA THR A 114 -9.70 -6.32 -5.40
C THR A 114 -8.34 -6.25 -6.09
N ILE A 115 -7.41 -5.53 -5.49
CA ILE A 115 -6.07 -5.36 -6.07
C ILE A 115 -5.30 -6.69 -6.06
N LEU A 116 -5.40 -7.45 -4.98
CA LEU A 116 -4.76 -8.76 -4.90
C LEU A 116 -5.30 -9.72 -5.96
N ARG A 117 -6.61 -9.70 -6.22
CA ARG A 117 -7.21 -10.53 -7.27
C ARG A 117 -6.69 -10.16 -8.65
N ARG A 118 -6.57 -8.87 -8.96
CA ARG A 118 -6.03 -8.39 -10.23
C ARG A 118 -4.61 -8.88 -10.44
N SER A 119 -3.79 -8.77 -9.41
CA SER A 119 -2.39 -9.19 -9.47
C SER A 119 -2.27 -10.69 -9.76
N ILE A 120 -3.06 -11.51 -9.06
CA ILE A 120 -3.09 -12.96 -9.28
C ILE A 120 -3.63 -13.28 -10.68
N GLY A 121 -4.70 -12.61 -11.08
CA GLY A 121 -5.29 -12.79 -12.41
C GLY A 121 -4.31 -12.44 -13.53
N ASN A 122 -3.58 -11.35 -13.40
CA ASN A 122 -2.56 -10.94 -14.37
C ASN A 122 -1.43 -11.96 -14.45
N LYS A 123 -0.98 -12.49 -13.32
CA LYS A 123 0.04 -13.53 -13.28
C LYS A 123 -0.46 -14.81 -13.94
N SER A 124 -1.70 -15.19 -13.68
CA SER A 124 -2.32 -16.38 -14.30
C SER A 124 -2.44 -16.21 -15.81
N ASN A 125 -2.85 -15.03 -16.28
CA ASN A 125 -2.97 -14.72 -17.70
C ASN A 125 -1.59 -14.80 -18.39
N ASP A 126 -0.57 -14.24 -17.78
CA ASP A 126 0.78 -14.30 -18.30
C ASP A 126 1.26 -15.74 -18.42
N SER A 127 0.96 -16.57 -17.43
CA SER A 127 1.32 -17.98 -17.44
C SER A 127 0.59 -18.74 -18.56
N ASN A 128 -0.66 -18.39 -18.83
CA ASN A 128 -1.49 -19.06 -19.83
C ASN A 128 -1.11 -18.69 -21.26
N ASN A 129 -0.44 -17.56 -21.45
CA ASN A 129 -0.08 -17.06 -22.78
C ASN A 129 1.27 -17.62 -23.29
N LYS A 130 1.84 -18.54 -22.56
CA LYS A 130 3.08 -19.18 -22.97
C LYS A 130 2.83 -20.49 -23.74
#